data_b0707f447570f465244b64f20a7e94f4
#
_entry.id   b0707f447570f465244b64f20a7e94f4
#
_cell.length_a   1.000
_cell.length_b   1.000
_cell.length_c   1.000
_cell.angle_alpha   90.00
_cell.angle_beta   90.00
_cell.angle_gamma   90.00
#
_symmetry.space_group_name_H-M   'P 1'
#
loop_
_entity.id
_entity.type
_entity.pdbx_description
1 polymer ?
#
loop_
_entity_poly.entity_id
_entity_poly.type
_entity_poly.pdbx_seq_one_letter_code
_entity_poly.pdbx_strand_id
1 'polypeptide(L)'
;MIEAGEKLRWDKEKIFDKHSVGGLPGNRTTPIVVSIAAAAGLTIPKTSSRAITSPAGTADTMETLTNVDLGIDEIRRVVEREGGCLAWGGAVKLSPADDILVRVQRALDIDSEGQMIASVLSKKAAAGSTSVVIDIPVGPTAKVRSREAGESLAKVMSAVGREVGLQIDAVITDGSQPVGRGIGPALEARDVLAVLKNEVYAPEDLAEKSLMLAGRLIGMARNGDAGSGYAAARGILESGEAWEKFVRICEAQGGLKQPPTARHRFEVKADRSGTVFSINNRKLDRKSV
;
A
#
# COMPACT_ATOMS: atom_id res chain seq x y z
N MET A 1 3.58 -7.84 -20.44
CA MET A 1 2.93 -6.86 -19.55
C MET A 1 3.75 -5.59 -19.40
N ILE A 2 5.04 -5.67 -19.07
CA ILE A 2 5.92 -4.46 -18.89
C ILE A 2 6.04 -3.62 -20.17
N GLU A 3 6.10 -4.27 -21.34
CA GLU A 3 6.26 -3.59 -22.63
C GLU A 3 4.95 -3.04 -23.24
N ALA A 4 3.81 -3.37 -22.64
CA ALA A 4 2.50 -3.02 -23.19
C ALA A 4 1.94 -1.68 -22.68
N GLY A 5 2.64 -1.04 -21.75
CA GLY A 5 2.19 0.21 -21.11
C GLY A 5 3.25 1.31 -21.13
N GLU A 6 2.88 2.44 -20.58
CA GLU A 6 3.79 3.56 -20.34
C GLU A 6 4.83 3.19 -19.27
N LYS A 7 6.01 3.78 -19.36
CA LYS A 7 7.09 3.56 -18.39
C LYS A 7 7.52 4.88 -17.77
N LEU A 8 7.57 4.92 -16.45
CA LEU A 8 8.19 6.02 -15.72
C LEU A 8 9.71 5.80 -15.68
N ARG A 9 10.46 6.89 -15.89
CA ARG A 9 11.92 6.91 -15.78
C ARG A 9 12.32 8.04 -14.86
N TRP A 10 13.35 7.81 -14.05
CA TRP A 10 13.82 8.71 -13.03
C TRP A 10 15.31 8.94 -13.14
N ASP A 11 15.78 10.16 -12.93
CA ASP A 11 17.20 10.50 -12.87
C ASP A 11 17.80 10.15 -11.49
N LYS A 12 17.49 8.94 -10.99
CA LYS A 12 17.96 8.42 -9.72
C LYS A 12 18.21 6.92 -9.83
N GLU A 13 19.29 6.48 -9.22
CA GLU A 13 19.73 5.09 -9.26
C GLU A 13 18.79 4.17 -8.45
N LYS A 14 18.33 4.63 -7.28
CA LYS A 14 17.47 3.84 -6.39
C LYS A 14 16.07 4.44 -6.33
N ILE A 15 15.10 3.68 -6.80
CA ILE A 15 13.67 4.00 -6.76
C ILE A 15 12.96 2.93 -5.96
N PHE A 16 12.25 3.37 -4.94
CA PHE A 16 11.62 2.48 -3.96
C PHE A 16 10.13 2.33 -4.22
N ASP A 17 9.57 1.18 -3.86
CA ASP A 17 8.13 0.95 -3.85
C ASP A 17 7.75 -0.01 -2.71
N LYS A 18 6.49 -0.02 -2.35
CA LYS A 18 5.88 -0.95 -1.39
C LYS A 18 4.62 -1.54 -2.00
N HIS A 19 4.46 -2.84 -1.85
CA HIS A 19 3.22 -3.53 -2.22
C HIS A 19 2.73 -4.40 -1.07
N SER A 20 1.41 -4.56 -0.94
CA SER A 20 0.81 -5.56 -0.05
C SER A 20 -0.02 -6.53 -0.86
N VAL A 21 0.20 -7.82 -0.65
CA VAL A 21 -0.54 -8.90 -1.31
C VAL A 21 -1.80 -9.19 -0.51
N GLY A 22 -2.83 -8.37 -0.73
CA GLY A 22 -4.17 -8.69 -0.24
C GLY A 22 -4.77 -7.75 0.80
N GLY A 23 -5.92 -7.27 0.50
CA GLY A 23 -7.07 -6.77 1.22
C GLY A 23 -6.85 -6.02 2.55
N LEU A 24 -7.80 -6.17 3.43
CA LEU A 24 -7.90 -5.45 4.71
C LEU A 24 -6.65 -5.52 5.62
N PRO A 25 -5.85 -6.62 5.65
CA PRO A 25 -4.64 -6.65 6.47
C PRO A 25 -3.49 -5.76 5.99
N GLY A 26 -3.59 -5.06 4.86
CA GLY A 26 -2.42 -4.37 4.31
C GLY A 26 -2.64 -3.09 3.53
N ASN A 27 -3.83 -2.82 3.02
CA ASN A 27 -4.06 -1.73 2.05
C ASN A 27 -3.71 -0.34 2.56
N ARG A 28 -4.16 0.02 3.76
CA ARG A 28 -4.03 1.38 4.33
C ARG A 28 -2.63 1.71 4.85
N THR A 29 -1.71 0.75 4.93
CA THR A 29 -0.32 1.03 5.33
C THR A 29 0.41 1.91 4.32
N THR A 30 0.01 1.87 3.05
CA THR A 30 0.73 2.53 1.95
C THR A 30 0.91 4.04 2.11
N PRO A 31 -0.12 4.85 2.43
CA PRO A 31 0.07 6.29 2.58
C PRO A 31 1.05 6.64 3.71
N ILE A 32 1.02 5.89 4.81
CA ILE A 32 1.92 6.09 5.95
C ILE A 32 3.36 5.73 5.54
N VAL A 33 3.56 4.57 4.90
CA VAL A 33 4.88 4.10 4.44
C VAL A 33 5.50 5.07 3.43
N VAL A 34 4.70 5.56 2.46
CA VAL A 34 5.19 6.54 1.46
C VAL A 34 5.62 7.82 2.13
N SER A 35 4.86 8.32 3.09
CA SER A 35 5.18 9.55 3.82
C SER A 35 6.47 9.44 4.63
N ILE A 36 6.63 8.33 5.37
CA ILE A 36 7.86 8.06 6.13
C ILE A 36 9.05 7.90 5.19
N ALA A 37 8.93 7.09 4.13
CA ALA A 37 10.01 6.84 3.18
C ALA A 37 10.44 8.13 2.46
N ALA A 38 9.49 8.94 1.99
CA ALA A 38 9.79 10.22 1.35
C ALA A 38 10.39 11.25 2.34
N ALA A 39 9.96 11.26 3.61
CA ALA A 39 10.57 12.09 4.64
C ALA A 39 12.01 11.63 4.95
N ALA A 40 12.28 10.32 4.89
CA ALA A 40 13.63 9.77 4.99
C ALA A 40 14.54 10.06 3.79
N GLY A 41 14.06 10.79 2.77
CA GLY A 41 14.80 11.16 1.56
C GLY A 41 14.78 10.11 0.45
N LEU A 42 13.95 9.05 0.56
CA LEU A 42 13.80 8.06 -0.49
C LEU A 42 12.92 8.59 -1.63
N THR A 43 13.18 8.12 -2.84
CA THR A 43 12.29 8.37 -3.99
C THR A 43 11.33 7.20 -4.14
N ILE A 44 10.03 7.48 -3.91
CA ILE A 44 8.96 6.47 -3.88
C ILE A 44 7.74 6.91 -4.70
N PRO A 45 7.77 6.76 -6.04
CA PRO A 45 6.68 7.10 -6.94
C PRO A 45 5.56 6.07 -6.86
N LYS A 46 4.75 6.14 -5.83
CA LYS A 46 3.74 5.14 -5.55
C LYS A 46 2.52 5.25 -6.45
N THR A 47 2.33 4.25 -7.28
CA THR A 47 1.06 4.02 -7.98
C THR A 47 0.29 2.89 -7.33
N SER A 48 -1.03 3.03 -7.23
CA SER A 48 -1.91 2.09 -6.55
C SER A 48 -3.15 1.80 -7.37
N SER A 49 -3.78 0.65 -7.16
CA SER A 49 -5.07 0.31 -7.77
C SER A 49 -6.24 0.82 -6.93
N ARG A 50 -7.39 0.93 -7.58
CA ARG A 50 -8.70 0.98 -6.92
C ARG A 50 -9.06 -0.41 -6.39
N ALA A 51 -10.14 -0.48 -5.62
CA ALA A 51 -10.64 -1.74 -5.07
C ALA A 51 -10.89 -2.79 -6.16
N ILE A 52 -10.40 -4.00 -5.91
CA ILE A 52 -10.65 -5.17 -6.76
C ILE A 52 -11.54 -6.15 -6.00
N THR A 53 -11.13 -6.53 -4.79
CA THR A 53 -11.83 -7.49 -3.92
C THR A 53 -12.08 -6.95 -2.51
N SER A 54 -11.40 -5.90 -2.10
CA SER A 54 -11.58 -5.24 -0.80
C SER A 54 -12.47 -3.99 -0.93
N PRO A 55 -13.05 -3.50 0.19
CA PRO A 55 -13.91 -2.31 0.20
C PRO A 55 -13.24 -1.05 -0.32
N ALA A 56 -11.91 -0.97 -0.20
CA ALA A 56 -11.10 0.12 -0.69
C ALA A 56 -9.76 -0.39 -1.23
N GLY A 57 -9.32 0.16 -2.35
CA GLY A 57 -7.92 0.16 -2.74
C GLY A 57 -7.21 1.40 -2.18
N THR A 58 -5.90 1.41 -2.21
CA THR A 58 -5.13 2.59 -1.75
C THR A 58 -5.52 3.86 -2.54
N ALA A 59 -5.80 3.73 -3.84
CA ALA A 59 -6.22 4.87 -4.64
C ALA A 59 -7.60 5.42 -4.19
N ASP A 60 -8.55 4.56 -3.84
CA ASP A 60 -9.87 4.99 -3.33
C ASP A 60 -9.74 5.70 -1.98
N THR A 61 -8.91 5.18 -1.08
CA THR A 61 -8.63 5.82 0.20
C THR A 61 -7.99 7.19 0.00
N MET A 62 -6.99 7.28 -0.88
CA MET A 62 -6.29 8.54 -1.16
C MET A 62 -7.16 9.56 -1.89
N GLU A 63 -8.10 9.13 -2.73
CA GLU A 63 -9.03 10.04 -3.44
C GLU A 63 -9.93 10.83 -2.48
N THR A 64 -10.19 10.29 -1.28
CA THR A 64 -10.89 11.02 -0.22
C THR A 64 -10.04 12.14 0.40
N LEU A 65 -8.74 12.09 0.20
CA LEU A 65 -7.75 13.00 0.80
C LEU A 65 -7.12 13.96 -0.20
N THR A 66 -6.96 13.56 -1.47
CA THR A 66 -6.33 14.39 -2.49
C THR A 66 -6.72 13.92 -3.90
N ASN A 67 -6.20 14.57 -4.94
CA ASN A 67 -6.31 14.08 -6.31
C ASN A 67 -5.34 12.91 -6.52
N VAL A 68 -5.85 11.80 -7.06
CA VAL A 68 -5.05 10.60 -7.41
C VAL A 68 -4.97 10.37 -8.92
N ASP A 69 -5.80 11.07 -9.69
CA ASP A 69 -5.85 10.98 -11.16
C ASP A 69 -4.83 11.94 -11.75
N LEU A 70 -3.57 11.49 -11.76
CA LEU A 70 -2.41 12.28 -12.19
C LEU A 70 -1.87 11.71 -13.50
N GLY A 71 -1.58 12.58 -14.45
CA GLY A 71 -0.80 12.24 -15.64
C GLY A 71 0.68 12.00 -15.33
N ILE A 72 1.42 11.46 -16.31
CA ILE A 72 2.86 11.14 -16.15
C ILE A 72 3.68 12.37 -15.74
N ASP A 73 3.44 13.50 -16.39
CA ASP A 73 4.19 14.73 -16.10
C ASP A 73 3.86 15.32 -14.73
N GLU A 74 2.62 15.14 -14.27
CA GLU A 74 2.21 15.52 -12.92
C GLU A 74 2.88 14.62 -11.88
N ILE A 75 2.90 13.30 -12.08
CA ILE A 75 3.61 12.36 -11.22
C ILE A 75 5.10 12.74 -11.13
N ARG A 76 5.76 13.04 -12.26
CA ARG A 76 7.17 13.46 -12.27
C ARG A 76 7.37 14.70 -11.43
N ARG A 77 6.61 15.77 -11.67
CA ARG A 77 6.71 17.02 -10.91
C ARG A 77 6.52 16.81 -9.40
N VAL A 78 5.52 16.02 -9.00
CA VAL A 78 5.27 15.72 -7.59
C VAL A 78 6.44 14.95 -6.97
N VAL A 79 6.94 13.92 -7.65
CA VAL A 79 8.03 13.07 -7.15
C VAL A 79 9.36 13.84 -7.11
N GLU A 80 9.67 14.65 -8.12
CA GLU A 80 10.87 15.50 -8.14
C GLU A 80 10.87 16.49 -6.98
N ARG A 81 9.72 17.08 -6.68
CA ARG A 81 9.57 18.07 -5.62
C ARG A 81 9.53 17.45 -4.24
N GLU A 82 8.76 16.36 -4.04
CA GLU A 82 8.45 15.83 -2.70
C GLU A 82 9.11 14.47 -2.40
N GLY A 83 9.77 13.85 -3.37
CA GLY A 83 10.37 12.53 -3.23
C GLY A 83 9.37 11.38 -3.36
N GLY A 84 8.07 11.63 -3.37
CA GLY A 84 7.03 10.60 -3.47
C GLY A 84 5.71 11.12 -4.01
N CYS A 85 4.84 10.21 -4.42
CA CYS A 85 3.46 10.49 -4.79
C CYS A 85 2.54 9.33 -4.37
N LEU A 86 1.23 9.55 -4.42
CA LEU A 86 0.19 8.57 -4.14
C LEU A 86 -0.88 8.61 -5.24
N ALA A 87 -0.53 8.08 -6.42
CA ALA A 87 -1.34 8.19 -7.63
C ALA A 87 -2.14 6.90 -7.92
N TRP A 88 -3.19 7.04 -8.74
CA TRP A 88 -3.89 5.91 -9.32
C TRP A 88 -3.17 5.40 -10.57
N GLY A 89 -2.73 4.14 -10.54
CA GLY A 89 -1.97 3.55 -11.65
C GLY A 89 -2.77 3.38 -12.95
N GLY A 90 -4.09 3.35 -12.87
CA GLY A 90 -4.96 3.29 -14.07
C GLY A 90 -4.95 4.58 -14.90
N ALA A 91 -4.72 5.74 -14.29
CA ALA A 91 -4.63 7.02 -14.99
C ALA A 91 -3.43 7.05 -15.97
N VAL A 92 -2.33 6.43 -15.59
CA VAL A 92 -1.08 6.43 -16.38
C VAL A 92 -0.89 5.21 -17.26
N LYS A 93 -1.87 4.30 -17.32
CA LYS A 93 -1.84 3.10 -18.18
C LYS A 93 -0.53 2.31 -18.10
N LEU A 94 0.05 2.18 -16.91
CA LEU A 94 1.33 1.50 -16.71
C LEU A 94 1.29 0.01 -17.11
N SER A 95 0.14 -0.64 -17.01
CA SER A 95 -0.01 -2.04 -17.38
C SER A 95 -1.43 -2.33 -17.92
N PRO A 96 -1.80 -1.83 -19.11
CA PRO A 96 -3.14 -2.02 -19.67
C PRO A 96 -3.48 -3.49 -19.91
N ALA A 97 -2.50 -4.33 -20.22
CA ALA A 97 -2.70 -5.78 -20.33
C ALA A 97 -3.11 -6.42 -19.00
N ASP A 98 -2.55 -5.95 -17.88
CA ASP A 98 -2.94 -6.42 -16.56
C ASP A 98 -4.37 -6.02 -16.19
N ASP A 99 -4.80 -4.81 -16.52
CA ASP A 99 -6.16 -4.33 -16.27
C ASP A 99 -7.21 -5.18 -17.00
N ILE A 100 -6.89 -5.69 -18.19
CA ILE A 100 -7.76 -6.62 -18.94
C ILE A 100 -7.79 -7.97 -18.24
N LEU A 101 -6.61 -8.53 -17.90
CA LEU A 101 -6.50 -9.85 -17.28
C LEU A 101 -7.18 -9.90 -15.91
N VAL A 102 -7.01 -8.87 -15.09
CA VAL A 102 -7.69 -8.75 -13.78
C VAL A 102 -9.22 -8.74 -13.93
N ARG A 103 -9.74 -8.04 -14.95
CA ARG A 103 -11.20 -8.06 -15.23
C ARG A 103 -11.70 -9.44 -15.63
N VAL A 104 -10.96 -10.15 -16.45
CA VAL A 104 -11.31 -11.53 -16.87
C VAL A 104 -11.26 -12.48 -15.68
N GLN A 105 -10.19 -12.44 -14.89
CA GLN A 105 -10.05 -13.28 -13.70
C GLN A 105 -11.16 -13.03 -12.68
N ARG A 106 -11.52 -11.76 -12.46
CA ARG A 106 -12.62 -11.40 -11.56
C ARG A 106 -13.96 -11.98 -12.04
N ALA A 107 -14.24 -11.90 -13.35
CA ALA A 107 -15.47 -12.43 -13.92
C ALA A 107 -15.56 -13.97 -13.85
N LEU A 108 -14.42 -14.65 -13.90
CA LEU A 108 -14.32 -16.11 -13.86
C LEU A 108 -14.05 -16.69 -12.47
N ASP A 109 -13.87 -15.85 -11.44
CA ASP A 109 -13.45 -16.22 -10.06
C ASP A 109 -12.16 -17.09 -10.06
N ILE A 110 -11.22 -16.79 -10.97
CA ILE A 110 -9.94 -17.49 -11.11
C ILE A 110 -8.88 -16.79 -10.31
N ASP A 111 -8.25 -17.51 -9.37
CA ASP A 111 -7.08 -17.04 -8.60
C ASP A 111 -5.84 -17.77 -9.13
N SER A 112 -4.94 -17.03 -9.80
CA SER A 112 -3.70 -17.56 -10.36
C SER A 112 -2.50 -16.88 -9.70
N GLU A 113 -1.64 -17.66 -9.03
CA GLU A 113 -0.41 -17.16 -8.40
C GLU A 113 0.52 -16.53 -9.44
N GLY A 114 0.72 -17.17 -10.59
CA GLY A 114 1.55 -16.65 -11.67
C GLY A 114 1.05 -15.31 -12.20
N GLN A 115 -0.27 -15.15 -12.37
CA GLN A 115 -0.85 -13.87 -12.80
C GLN A 115 -0.70 -12.79 -11.73
N MET A 116 -0.85 -13.12 -10.46
CA MET A 116 -0.64 -12.19 -9.36
C MET A 116 0.82 -11.68 -9.34
N ILE A 117 1.79 -12.58 -9.48
CA ILE A 117 3.20 -12.23 -9.55
C ILE A 117 3.47 -11.30 -10.75
N ALA A 118 3.00 -11.69 -11.92
CA ALA A 118 3.15 -10.90 -13.15
C ALA A 118 2.50 -9.51 -13.02
N SER A 119 1.29 -9.43 -12.46
CA SER A 119 0.56 -8.19 -12.20
C SER A 119 1.31 -7.25 -11.25
N VAL A 120 1.82 -7.78 -10.14
CA VAL A 120 2.55 -6.99 -9.16
C VAL A 120 3.86 -6.49 -9.76
N LEU A 121 4.71 -7.38 -10.26
CA LEU A 121 6.06 -7.04 -10.70
C LEU A 121 6.08 -6.16 -11.95
N SER A 122 5.17 -6.40 -12.91
CA SER A 122 5.09 -5.56 -14.11
C SER A 122 4.78 -4.10 -13.79
N LYS A 123 3.88 -3.83 -12.84
CA LYS A 123 3.55 -2.46 -12.42
C LYS A 123 4.73 -1.78 -11.72
N LYS A 124 5.51 -2.52 -10.93
CA LYS A 124 6.71 -1.99 -10.27
C LYS A 124 7.80 -1.65 -11.27
N ALA A 125 8.07 -2.56 -12.20
CA ALA A 125 9.01 -2.32 -13.28
C ALA A 125 8.57 -1.16 -14.18
N ALA A 126 7.28 -1.08 -14.55
CA ALA A 126 6.74 0.03 -15.35
C ALA A 126 6.79 1.38 -14.62
N ALA A 127 6.64 1.39 -13.29
CA ALA A 127 6.83 2.59 -12.46
C ALA A 127 8.30 3.01 -12.30
N GLY A 128 9.25 2.26 -12.86
CA GLY A 128 10.69 2.52 -12.75
C GLY A 128 11.29 2.20 -11.39
N SER A 129 10.62 1.36 -10.59
CA SER A 129 11.15 0.92 -9.29
C SER A 129 12.38 0.05 -9.49
N THR A 130 13.34 0.14 -8.53
CA THR A 130 14.52 -0.72 -8.46
C THR A 130 14.54 -1.58 -7.19
N SER A 131 13.88 -1.10 -6.13
CA SER A 131 13.83 -1.76 -4.82
C SER A 131 12.40 -1.77 -4.29
N VAL A 132 11.89 -2.96 -3.92
CA VAL A 132 10.48 -3.14 -3.54
C VAL A 132 10.36 -3.95 -2.26
N VAL A 133 9.66 -3.43 -1.28
CA VAL A 133 9.17 -4.21 -0.13
C VAL A 133 7.80 -4.79 -0.47
N ILE A 134 7.65 -6.12 -0.36
CA ILE A 134 6.39 -6.82 -0.58
C ILE A 134 5.90 -7.41 0.75
N ASP A 135 4.82 -6.85 1.25
CA ASP A 135 4.07 -7.37 2.40
C ASP A 135 3.16 -8.51 1.96
N ILE A 136 3.32 -9.69 2.54
CA ILE A 136 2.52 -10.89 2.29
C ILE A 136 1.76 -11.23 3.58
N PRO A 137 0.54 -10.69 3.77
CA PRO A 137 -0.29 -11.04 4.90
C PRO A 137 -0.78 -12.49 4.77
N VAL A 138 -0.50 -13.31 5.79
CA VAL A 138 -0.88 -14.72 5.84
C VAL A 138 -1.91 -14.94 6.94
N GLY A 139 -2.99 -15.63 6.60
CA GLY A 139 -4.05 -15.97 7.56
C GLY A 139 -5.20 -16.74 6.93
N PRO A 140 -6.07 -17.38 7.72
CA PRO A 140 -7.11 -18.30 7.23
C PRO A 140 -8.12 -17.61 6.31
N THR A 141 -8.30 -16.31 6.45
CA THR A 141 -9.21 -15.50 5.62
C THR A 141 -8.49 -14.45 4.77
N ALA A 142 -7.14 -14.46 4.79
CA ALA A 142 -6.31 -13.66 3.90
C ALA A 142 -6.24 -14.28 2.49
N LYS A 143 -5.62 -13.58 1.56
CA LYS A 143 -5.39 -14.08 0.20
C LYS A 143 -4.38 -15.22 0.20
N VAL A 144 -3.34 -15.14 1.01
CA VAL A 144 -2.36 -16.20 1.27
C VAL A 144 -2.73 -16.87 2.58
N ARG A 145 -3.00 -18.19 2.55
CA ARG A 145 -3.66 -18.87 3.66
C ARG A 145 -2.75 -19.62 4.62
N SER A 146 -1.53 -19.93 4.20
CA SER A 146 -0.56 -20.61 5.06
C SER A 146 0.81 -19.94 4.96
N ARG A 147 1.64 -20.16 5.98
CA ARG A 147 3.01 -19.64 6.01
C ARG A 147 3.86 -20.23 4.89
N GLU A 148 3.71 -21.52 4.62
CA GLU A 148 4.42 -22.22 3.54
C GLU A 148 4.08 -21.64 2.17
N ALA A 149 2.81 -21.35 1.91
CA ALA A 149 2.38 -20.68 0.70
C ALA A 149 2.98 -19.26 0.60
N GLY A 150 3.04 -18.53 1.71
CA GLY A 150 3.67 -17.22 1.78
C GLY A 150 5.17 -17.26 1.48
N GLU A 151 5.88 -18.23 2.04
CA GLU A 151 7.32 -18.45 1.80
C GLU A 151 7.61 -18.86 0.37
N SER A 152 6.79 -19.73 -0.22
CA SER A 152 6.87 -20.11 -1.63
C SER A 152 6.69 -18.88 -2.54
N LEU A 153 5.62 -18.12 -2.29
CA LEU A 153 5.33 -16.89 -3.04
C LEU A 153 6.48 -15.88 -2.94
N ALA A 154 7.03 -15.67 -1.74
CA ALA A 154 8.17 -14.76 -1.51
C ALA A 154 9.40 -15.18 -2.33
N LYS A 155 9.72 -16.48 -2.36
CA LYS A 155 10.83 -17.03 -3.16
C LYS A 155 10.63 -16.79 -4.65
N VAL A 156 9.44 -17.08 -5.17
CA VAL A 156 9.15 -16.90 -6.60
C VAL A 156 9.15 -15.43 -6.98
N MET A 157 8.52 -14.56 -6.17
CA MET A 157 8.54 -13.10 -6.41
C MET A 157 9.96 -12.54 -6.42
N SER A 158 10.82 -12.99 -5.51
CA SER A 158 12.23 -12.54 -5.45
C SER A 158 13.04 -13.05 -6.64
N ALA A 159 12.79 -14.28 -7.11
CA ALA A 159 13.47 -14.84 -8.28
C ALA A 159 13.04 -14.10 -9.57
N VAL A 160 11.74 -14.00 -9.83
CA VAL A 160 11.21 -13.29 -11.00
C VAL A 160 11.55 -11.80 -10.95
N GLY A 161 11.54 -11.19 -9.76
CA GLY A 161 11.93 -9.79 -9.57
C GLY A 161 13.34 -9.53 -10.08
N ARG A 162 14.31 -10.36 -9.74
CA ARG A 162 15.70 -10.24 -10.20
C ARG A 162 15.82 -10.27 -11.73
N GLU A 163 15.04 -11.15 -12.40
CA GLU A 163 15.03 -11.25 -13.86
C GLU A 163 14.51 -9.97 -14.54
N VAL A 164 13.70 -9.19 -13.85
CA VAL A 164 13.16 -7.92 -14.37
C VAL A 164 13.83 -6.69 -13.73
N GLY A 165 14.97 -6.87 -13.07
CA GLY A 165 15.78 -5.78 -12.50
C GLY A 165 15.25 -5.19 -11.19
N LEU A 166 14.43 -5.93 -10.43
CA LEU A 166 13.89 -5.52 -9.14
C LEU A 166 14.60 -6.23 -7.99
N GLN A 167 15.11 -5.48 -7.03
CA GLN A 167 15.50 -6.00 -5.73
C GLN A 167 14.26 -6.09 -4.84
N ILE A 168 13.86 -7.31 -4.46
CA ILE A 168 12.65 -7.56 -3.66
C ILE A 168 13.03 -8.00 -2.25
N ASP A 169 12.45 -7.33 -1.25
CA ASP A 169 12.40 -7.75 0.15
C ASP A 169 10.95 -8.15 0.47
N ALA A 170 10.68 -9.46 0.47
CA ALA A 170 9.36 -10.01 0.75
C ALA A 170 9.21 -10.36 2.24
N VAL A 171 8.17 -9.84 2.88
CA VAL A 171 7.91 -9.97 4.31
C VAL A 171 6.58 -10.68 4.54
N ILE A 172 6.63 -11.77 5.28
CA ILE A 172 5.41 -12.45 5.75
C ILE A 172 4.91 -11.75 7.01
N THR A 173 3.65 -11.33 7.00
CA THR A 173 3.01 -10.65 8.12
C THR A 173 1.73 -11.36 8.54
N ASP A 174 1.21 -11.03 9.72
CA ASP A 174 -0.08 -11.55 10.15
C ASP A 174 -1.21 -10.92 9.30
N GLY A 175 -1.99 -11.77 8.69
CA GLY A 175 -3.19 -11.47 7.90
C GLY A 175 -4.46 -12.09 8.48
N SER A 176 -4.43 -12.58 9.71
CA SER A 176 -5.57 -13.25 10.36
C SER A 176 -6.73 -12.28 10.64
N GLN A 177 -6.42 -11.00 10.85
CA GLN A 177 -7.36 -9.94 11.20
C GLN A 177 -7.20 -8.73 10.26
N PRO A 178 -8.21 -7.86 10.15
CA PRO A 178 -8.01 -6.52 9.58
C PRO A 178 -6.94 -5.75 10.36
N VAL A 179 -6.23 -4.87 9.70
CA VAL A 179 -5.29 -3.92 10.33
C VAL A 179 -5.93 -2.53 10.31
N GLY A 180 -5.93 -1.85 11.46
CA GLY A 180 -6.69 -0.62 11.67
C GLY A 180 -8.16 -0.87 12.00
N ARG A 181 -8.94 0.18 12.15
CA ARG A 181 -10.33 0.12 12.65
C ARG A 181 -11.37 0.42 11.58
N GLY A 182 -11.11 1.40 10.73
CA GLY A 182 -12.01 1.81 9.67
C GLY A 182 -12.04 0.81 8.52
N ILE A 183 -13.20 0.59 7.92
CA ILE A 183 -13.36 -0.21 6.70
C ILE A 183 -14.07 0.64 5.66
N GLY A 184 -13.48 0.73 4.49
CA GLY A 184 -13.93 1.58 3.41
C GLY A 184 -13.15 2.91 3.32
N PRO A 185 -13.17 3.58 2.14
CA PRO A 185 -12.22 4.64 1.79
C PRO A 185 -12.07 5.75 2.83
N ALA A 186 -13.20 6.36 3.24
CA ALA A 186 -13.20 7.48 4.17
C ALA A 186 -12.81 7.09 5.61
N LEU A 187 -13.16 5.89 6.05
CA LEU A 187 -12.80 5.40 7.39
C LEU A 187 -11.34 4.98 7.43
N GLU A 188 -10.85 4.33 6.38
CA GLU A 188 -9.43 4.00 6.24
C GLU A 188 -8.55 5.25 6.16
N ALA A 189 -9.02 6.30 5.47
CA ALA A 189 -8.34 7.58 5.42
C ALA A 189 -8.22 8.23 6.81
N ARG A 190 -9.24 8.09 7.67
CA ARG A 190 -9.17 8.59 9.06
C ARG A 190 -8.15 7.83 9.89
N ASP A 191 -8.07 6.52 9.76
CA ASP A 191 -7.04 5.72 10.42
C ASP A 191 -5.63 6.19 10.00
N VAL A 192 -5.43 6.40 8.69
CA VAL A 192 -4.16 6.93 8.15
C VAL A 192 -3.81 8.29 8.73
N LEU A 193 -4.77 9.21 8.76
CA LEU A 193 -4.57 10.55 9.32
C LEU A 193 -4.27 10.49 10.81
N ALA A 194 -4.96 9.64 11.57
CA ALA A 194 -4.75 9.47 13.00
C ALA A 194 -3.32 8.99 13.29
N VAL A 195 -2.81 8.00 12.52
CA VAL A 195 -1.43 7.51 12.66
C VAL A 195 -0.42 8.60 12.30
N LEU A 196 -0.57 9.27 11.15
CA LEU A 196 0.38 10.30 10.71
C LEU A 196 0.45 11.50 11.64
N LYS A 197 -0.65 11.83 12.31
CA LYS A 197 -0.73 12.92 13.30
C LYS A 197 -0.35 12.52 14.72
N ASN A 198 0.03 11.27 14.95
CA ASN A 198 0.31 10.73 16.28
C ASN A 198 -0.88 10.92 17.27
N GLU A 199 -2.12 10.74 16.79
CA GLU A 199 -3.30 10.91 17.64
C GLU A 199 -3.38 9.78 18.67
N VAL A 200 -3.78 10.10 19.90
CA VAL A 200 -3.84 9.13 21.04
C VAL A 200 -4.69 7.90 20.71
N TYR A 201 -5.71 8.06 19.88
CA TYR A 201 -6.60 6.98 19.45
C TYR A 201 -6.20 6.35 18.12
N ALA A 202 -5.00 6.64 17.60
CA ALA A 202 -4.53 6.01 16.37
C ALA A 202 -4.47 4.48 16.52
N PRO A 203 -4.80 3.71 15.45
CA PRO A 203 -4.65 2.26 15.48
C PRO A 203 -3.18 1.86 15.60
N GLU A 204 -2.80 1.27 16.73
CA GLU A 204 -1.43 0.88 17.02
C GLU A 204 -0.91 -0.20 16.06
N ASP A 205 -1.74 -1.19 15.74
CA ASP A 205 -1.45 -2.26 14.78
C ASP A 205 -1.11 -1.72 13.38
N LEU A 206 -1.83 -0.67 12.95
CA LEU A 206 -1.56 0.01 11.68
C LEU A 206 -0.25 0.80 11.73
N ALA A 207 0.00 1.50 12.84
CA ALA A 207 1.24 2.24 13.04
C ALA A 207 2.45 1.29 13.00
N GLU A 208 2.43 0.23 13.81
CA GLU A 208 3.52 -0.74 13.93
C GLU A 208 3.80 -1.46 12.58
N LYS A 209 2.76 -1.91 11.90
CA LYS A 209 2.93 -2.52 10.57
C LYS A 209 3.52 -1.54 9.55
N SER A 210 3.09 -0.29 9.59
CA SER A 210 3.63 0.74 8.69
C SER A 210 5.08 1.08 9.00
N LEU A 211 5.45 1.17 10.28
CA LEU A 211 6.82 1.40 10.72
C LEU A 211 7.75 0.26 10.29
N MET A 212 7.31 -0.98 10.47
CA MET A 212 8.08 -2.16 10.03
C MET A 212 8.33 -2.14 8.52
N LEU A 213 7.32 -1.84 7.71
CA LEU A 213 7.45 -1.80 6.24
C LEU A 213 8.31 -0.61 5.78
N ALA A 214 8.13 0.58 6.36
CA ALA A 214 8.94 1.75 6.06
C ALA A 214 10.39 1.56 6.50
N GLY A 215 10.61 0.95 7.67
CA GLY A 215 11.93 0.61 8.18
C GLY A 215 12.73 -0.29 7.25
N ARG A 216 12.07 -1.27 6.62
CA ARG A 216 12.70 -2.13 5.61
C ARG A 216 13.13 -1.34 4.37
N LEU A 217 12.30 -0.44 3.86
CA LEU A 217 12.68 0.44 2.74
C LEU A 217 13.90 1.31 3.10
N ILE A 218 13.91 1.89 4.31
CA ILE A 218 15.04 2.69 4.80
C ILE A 218 16.30 1.83 4.96
N GLY A 219 16.16 0.60 5.49
CA GLY A 219 17.26 -0.37 5.59
C GLY A 219 17.87 -0.70 4.22
N MET A 220 17.02 -1.01 3.22
CA MET A 220 17.47 -1.26 1.84
C MET A 220 18.20 -0.05 1.23
N ALA A 221 17.74 1.18 1.52
CA ALA A 221 18.35 2.40 1.00
C ALA A 221 19.75 2.63 1.57
N ARG A 222 19.93 2.36 2.85
CA ARG A 222 21.18 2.62 3.60
C ARG A 222 22.16 1.45 3.61
N ASN A 223 21.81 0.33 2.95
CA ASN A 223 22.53 -0.95 3.06
C ASN A 223 22.71 -1.37 4.54
N GLY A 224 21.74 -1.01 5.39
CA GLY A 224 21.69 -1.28 6.81
C GLY A 224 20.74 -2.43 7.16
N ASP A 225 20.68 -2.76 8.45
CA ASP A 225 19.73 -3.76 8.94
C ASP A 225 18.30 -3.19 9.11
N ALA A 226 17.33 -4.10 9.24
CA ALA A 226 15.93 -3.74 9.41
C ALA A 226 15.65 -3.03 10.75
N GLY A 227 16.46 -3.26 11.79
CA GLY A 227 16.29 -2.65 13.11
C GLY A 227 16.66 -1.18 13.10
N SER A 228 17.76 -0.80 12.49
CA SER A 228 18.16 0.60 12.33
C SER A 228 17.17 1.36 11.43
N GLY A 229 16.66 0.71 10.39
CA GLY A 229 15.62 1.27 9.52
C GLY A 229 14.30 1.51 10.27
N TYR A 230 13.90 0.58 11.13
CA TYR A 230 12.70 0.72 11.96
C TYR A 230 12.81 1.89 12.96
N ALA A 231 13.94 2.02 13.64
CA ALA A 231 14.19 3.13 14.57
C ALA A 231 14.13 4.48 13.84
N ALA A 232 14.70 4.57 12.63
CA ALA A 232 14.61 5.77 11.81
C ALA A 232 13.16 6.08 11.37
N ALA A 233 12.41 5.06 10.94
CA ALA A 233 11.00 5.22 10.57
C ALA A 233 10.15 5.71 11.75
N ARG A 234 10.39 5.17 12.95
CA ARG A 234 9.72 5.59 14.19
C ARG A 234 10.03 7.04 14.52
N GLY A 235 11.30 7.45 14.51
CA GLY A 235 11.69 8.83 14.76
C GLY A 235 11.01 9.82 13.81
N ILE A 236 10.94 9.49 12.52
CA ILE A 236 10.26 10.31 11.49
C ILE A 236 8.74 10.41 11.74
N LEU A 237 8.11 9.32 12.19
CA LEU A 237 6.68 9.35 12.52
C LEU A 237 6.42 10.18 13.78
N GLU A 238 7.15 9.91 14.86
CA GLU A 238 6.98 10.55 16.18
C GLU A 238 7.33 12.04 16.15
N SER A 239 8.31 12.47 15.34
CA SER A 239 8.65 13.89 15.16
C SER A 239 7.59 14.69 14.39
N GLY A 240 6.67 14.02 13.68
CA GLY A 240 5.69 14.66 12.81
C GLY A 240 6.19 14.92 11.37
N GLU A 241 7.45 14.63 11.05
CA GLU A 241 8.00 14.81 9.70
C GLU A 241 7.22 14.01 8.64
N ALA A 242 6.73 12.81 8.99
CA ALA A 242 5.89 12.01 8.12
C ALA A 242 4.56 12.71 7.79
N TRP A 243 3.93 13.35 8.78
CA TRP A 243 2.72 14.14 8.58
C TRP A 243 2.96 15.34 7.67
N GLU A 244 4.00 16.12 7.93
CA GLU A 244 4.37 17.25 7.10
C GLU A 244 4.66 16.84 5.66
N LYS A 245 5.37 15.73 5.46
CA LYS A 245 5.64 15.18 4.14
C LYS A 245 4.35 14.74 3.44
N PHE A 246 3.44 14.07 4.14
CA PHE A 246 2.14 13.69 3.60
C PHE A 246 1.33 14.90 3.12
N VAL A 247 1.28 15.96 3.93
CA VAL A 247 0.60 17.21 3.56
C VAL A 247 1.22 17.80 2.28
N ARG A 248 2.55 17.91 2.21
CA ARG A 248 3.24 18.44 1.01
C ARG A 248 2.95 17.60 -0.23
N ILE A 249 2.93 16.27 -0.13
CA ILE A 249 2.56 15.38 -1.24
C ILE A 249 1.12 15.67 -1.68
N CYS A 250 0.17 15.73 -0.75
CA CYS A 250 -1.23 16.03 -1.07
C CYS A 250 -1.39 17.42 -1.71
N GLU A 251 -0.71 18.44 -1.19
CA GLU A 251 -0.73 19.79 -1.77
C GLU A 251 -0.16 19.81 -3.20
N ALA A 252 0.94 19.08 -3.42
CA ALA A 252 1.51 18.94 -4.77
C ALA A 252 0.59 18.17 -5.73
N GLN A 253 -0.33 17.36 -5.21
CA GLN A 253 -1.35 16.60 -5.97
C GLN A 253 -2.70 17.34 -6.11
N GLY A 254 -2.82 18.59 -5.64
CA GLY A 254 -4.02 19.41 -5.81
C GLY A 254 -4.77 19.73 -4.52
N GLY A 255 -4.14 19.54 -3.37
CA GLY A 255 -4.63 19.92 -2.04
C GLY A 255 -5.06 18.77 -1.16
N LEU A 256 -4.96 18.98 0.15
CA LEU A 256 -5.42 18.03 1.16
C LEU A 256 -6.91 18.28 1.47
N LYS A 257 -7.72 17.22 1.36
CA LYS A 257 -9.16 17.23 1.63
C LYS A 257 -9.45 16.58 2.99
N GLN A 258 -10.63 16.84 3.52
CA GLN A 258 -11.18 16.12 4.67
C GLN A 258 -11.97 14.89 4.18
N PRO A 259 -11.77 13.70 4.77
CA PRO A 259 -12.55 12.52 4.42
C PRO A 259 -14.05 12.77 4.66
N PRO A 260 -14.92 12.39 3.72
CA PRO A 260 -16.35 12.61 3.86
C PRO A 260 -16.95 11.85 5.05
N THR A 261 -18.02 12.36 5.61
CA THR A 261 -18.77 11.73 6.70
C THR A 261 -20.12 11.26 6.21
N ALA A 262 -20.52 10.03 6.55
CA ALA A 262 -21.84 9.51 6.24
C ALA A 262 -22.92 10.33 6.95
N ARG A 263 -24.04 10.58 6.23
CA ARG A 263 -25.22 11.29 6.78
C ARG A 263 -25.94 10.47 7.85
N HIS A 264 -25.94 9.15 7.71
CA HIS A 264 -26.62 8.22 8.61
C HIS A 264 -25.61 7.29 9.26
N ARG A 265 -25.81 7.02 10.53
CA ARG A 265 -25.04 6.05 11.30
C ARG A 265 -26.00 5.06 11.92
N PHE A 266 -25.65 3.79 11.87
CA PHE A 266 -26.38 2.73 12.55
C PHE A 266 -25.44 2.04 13.53
N GLU A 267 -25.85 1.98 14.79
CA GLU A 267 -25.08 1.32 15.84
C GLU A 267 -25.43 -0.16 15.89
N VAL A 268 -24.45 -1.03 15.72
CA VAL A 268 -24.58 -2.48 15.90
C VAL A 268 -23.95 -2.84 17.23
N LYS A 269 -24.77 -3.27 18.17
CA LYS A 269 -24.32 -3.72 19.51
C LYS A 269 -24.16 -5.23 19.55
N ALA A 270 -23.20 -5.68 20.34
CA ALA A 270 -23.08 -7.08 20.68
C ALA A 270 -24.23 -7.49 21.63
N ASP A 271 -24.76 -8.70 21.48
CA ASP A 271 -25.84 -9.22 22.33
C ASP A 271 -25.37 -9.50 23.78
N ARG A 272 -24.06 -9.56 24.00
CA ARG A 272 -23.43 -9.79 25.29
C ARG A 272 -22.06 -9.13 25.38
N SER A 273 -21.59 -8.86 26.59
CA SER A 273 -20.22 -8.43 26.84
C SER A 273 -19.22 -9.54 26.48
N GLY A 274 -18.08 -9.14 25.89
CA GLY A 274 -17.05 -10.10 25.50
C GLY A 274 -15.93 -9.42 24.73
N THR A 275 -14.96 -10.22 24.33
CA THR A 275 -13.85 -9.80 23.44
C THR A 275 -14.10 -10.33 22.04
N VAL A 276 -13.82 -9.52 21.02
CA VAL A 276 -13.87 -9.97 19.62
C VAL A 276 -12.74 -10.98 19.40
N PHE A 277 -13.11 -12.23 19.21
CA PHE A 277 -12.14 -13.32 19.02
C PHE A 277 -11.56 -13.34 17.62
N SER A 278 -12.39 -13.17 16.60
CA SER A 278 -11.94 -13.15 15.20
C SER A 278 -12.85 -12.33 14.31
N ILE A 279 -12.27 -11.73 13.27
CA ILE A 279 -12.97 -11.04 12.19
C ILE A 279 -12.61 -11.74 10.88
N ASN A 280 -13.61 -12.17 10.13
CA ASN A 280 -13.38 -12.81 8.84
C ASN A 280 -13.18 -11.74 7.75
N ASN A 281 -11.94 -11.49 7.35
CA ASN A 281 -11.57 -10.50 6.34
C ASN A 281 -12.38 -10.67 5.04
N ARG A 282 -12.49 -11.91 4.54
CA ARG A 282 -13.14 -12.20 3.26
C ARG A 282 -14.65 -11.91 3.28
N LYS A 283 -15.31 -12.18 4.43
CA LYS A 283 -16.73 -11.83 4.58
C LYS A 283 -16.95 -10.34 4.71
N LEU A 284 -16.04 -9.66 5.40
CA LEU A 284 -16.09 -8.22 5.57
C LEU A 284 -15.83 -7.50 4.24
N ASP A 285 -14.84 -7.94 3.46
CA ASP A 285 -14.56 -7.45 2.11
C ASP A 285 -15.79 -7.51 1.19
N ARG A 286 -16.48 -8.65 1.18
CA ARG A 286 -17.63 -8.88 0.28
C ARG A 286 -18.89 -8.11 0.65
N LYS A 287 -19.05 -7.70 1.90
CA LYS A 287 -20.26 -7.03 2.40
C LYS A 287 -20.16 -5.51 2.45
N SER A 288 -19.00 -4.98 2.19
CA SER A 288 -18.73 -3.53 2.25
C SER A 288 -18.74 -2.86 0.85
N VAL A 289 -19.05 -3.65 -0.19
CA VAL A 289 -19.17 -3.19 -1.59
C VAL A 289 -20.63 -3.20 -2.01
#